data_b7bd29edb9d059742a626df082e7f2cd
#
_entry.id   b7bd29edb9d059742a626df082e7f2cd
#
_cell.length_a   1.000
_cell.length_b   1.000
_cell.length_c   1.000
_cell.angle_alpha   90.00
_cell.angle_beta   90.00
_cell.angle_gamma   90.00
#
_symmetry.space_group_name_H-M   'P 1'
#
loop_
_entity.id
_entity.type
_entity.pdbx_description
1 polymer ?
#
loop_
_entity_poly.entity_id
_entity_poly.type
_entity_poly.pdbx_seq_one_letter_code
_entity_poly.pdbx_strand_id
1 'polypeptide(L)'
;MGIQSIPELQWAQVVEEAGGPLFYKQIPVPKPGPDEILVKMRYTGVCHTDLHAKNGDWPLPVKMPLVGGHEGAGHVAAKGELVKDFEIGDAAGIKWLNSSCLSCEFCRQTDESQCEQAQLSGYTVDGTFQQYAVGKAALASKLTKNTPLDAVAPVLCAGITVYKGLKESGVRPGQTVAIVGAGGGLGSLALQYAKAMGIHTVAIDGGEEKRKMCLELGAEVSQITVIISVGIVLMIPGICRLQIV
;
A
#
# COMPACT_ATOMS: atom_id res chain seq x y z
N MET A 1 -24.35 -18.13 -1.66
CA MET A 1 -24.51 -17.09 -0.65
C MET A 1 -25.38 -16.02 -1.26
N GLY A 2 -26.51 -15.65 -0.58
CA GLY A 2 -27.44 -14.64 -1.11
C GLY A 2 -26.73 -13.29 -1.31
N ILE A 3 -27.09 -12.57 -2.37
CA ILE A 3 -26.62 -11.20 -2.64
C ILE A 3 -27.13 -10.34 -1.48
N GLN A 4 -26.26 -9.98 -0.56
CA GLN A 4 -26.60 -9.10 0.54
C GLN A 4 -26.88 -7.71 -0.06
N SER A 5 -28.04 -7.13 0.18
CA SER A 5 -28.37 -5.78 -0.31
C SER A 5 -27.33 -4.78 0.23
N ILE A 6 -26.84 -3.90 -0.65
CA ILE A 6 -25.95 -2.82 -0.26
C ILE A 6 -26.78 -1.81 0.54
N PRO A 7 -26.36 -1.43 1.77
CA PRO A 7 -27.09 -0.45 2.57
C PRO A 7 -26.95 0.96 2.00
N GLU A 8 -27.87 1.87 2.34
CA GLU A 8 -27.74 3.28 1.96
C GLU A 8 -26.66 4.02 2.75
N LEU A 9 -26.46 3.64 4.03
CA LEU A 9 -25.48 4.21 4.95
C LEU A 9 -24.48 3.16 5.42
N GLN A 10 -23.27 3.60 5.68
CA GLN A 10 -22.16 2.79 6.18
C GLN A 10 -21.43 3.50 7.31
N TRP A 11 -20.71 2.72 8.12
CA TRP A 11 -19.80 3.25 9.12
C TRP A 11 -18.43 3.53 8.52
N ALA A 12 -17.84 4.68 8.89
CA ALA A 12 -16.51 5.12 8.47
C ALA A 12 -15.78 5.88 9.58
N GLN A 13 -14.46 5.88 9.48
CA GLN A 13 -13.58 6.79 10.25
C GLN A 13 -13.33 8.04 9.40
N VAL A 14 -13.81 9.18 9.87
CA VAL A 14 -13.78 10.44 9.14
C VAL A 14 -12.95 11.47 9.88
N VAL A 15 -12.09 12.18 9.16
CA VAL A 15 -11.41 13.40 9.60
C VAL A 15 -12.11 14.57 8.95
N GLU A 16 -12.62 15.51 9.76
CA GLU A 16 -13.38 16.68 9.24
C GLU A 16 -12.43 17.78 8.74
N GLU A 17 -11.31 17.95 9.43
CA GLU A 17 -10.29 18.97 9.15
C GLU A 17 -8.89 18.43 9.42
N ALA A 18 -7.89 18.96 8.73
CA ALA A 18 -6.51 18.55 8.89
C ALA A 18 -6.03 18.73 10.34
N GLY A 19 -5.39 17.69 10.90
CA GLY A 19 -4.96 17.63 12.29
C GLY A 19 -6.09 17.37 13.30
N GLY A 20 -7.36 17.36 12.88
CA GLY A 20 -8.51 17.12 13.71
C GLY A 20 -8.64 15.69 14.23
N PRO A 21 -9.63 15.42 15.12
CA PRO A 21 -9.90 14.08 15.61
C PRO A 21 -10.54 13.19 14.55
N LEU A 22 -10.44 11.87 14.76
CA LEU A 22 -11.17 10.87 14.01
C LEU A 22 -12.58 10.69 14.58
N PHE A 23 -13.59 10.74 13.72
CA PHE A 23 -14.98 10.50 14.07
C PHE A 23 -15.48 9.19 13.45
N TYR A 24 -15.91 8.26 14.28
CA TYR A 24 -16.63 7.08 13.83
C TYR A 24 -18.10 7.42 13.63
N LYS A 25 -18.53 7.56 12.38
CA LYS A 25 -19.88 8.00 12.03
C LYS A 25 -20.43 7.32 10.79
N GLN A 26 -21.73 7.44 10.59
CA GLN A 26 -22.38 6.98 9.37
C GLN A 26 -22.25 8.00 8.24
N ILE A 27 -21.96 7.50 7.05
CA ILE A 27 -21.89 8.24 5.80
C ILE A 27 -22.63 7.47 4.71
N PRO A 28 -23.06 8.10 3.62
CA PRO A 28 -23.64 7.37 2.48
C PRO A 28 -22.65 6.35 1.88
N VAL A 29 -23.18 5.20 1.45
CA VAL A 29 -22.40 4.26 0.65
C VAL A 29 -22.23 4.84 -0.76
N PRO A 30 -20.98 4.99 -1.27
CA PRO A 30 -20.76 5.52 -2.61
C PRO A 30 -21.27 4.54 -3.68
N LYS A 31 -21.75 5.10 -4.81
CA LYS A 31 -22.11 4.30 -5.99
C LYS A 31 -20.91 4.26 -6.92
N PRO A 32 -20.52 3.07 -7.45
CA PRO A 32 -19.44 3.00 -8.42
C PRO A 32 -19.85 3.67 -9.73
N GLY A 33 -18.93 4.42 -10.33
CA GLY A 33 -19.07 4.93 -11.70
C GLY A 33 -18.99 3.80 -12.75
N PRO A 34 -19.13 4.14 -14.04
CA PRO A 34 -19.20 3.14 -15.12
C PRO A 34 -18.01 2.17 -15.18
N ASP A 35 -16.81 2.61 -14.87
CA ASP A 35 -15.55 1.85 -14.91
C ASP A 35 -14.96 1.55 -13.52
N GLU A 36 -15.79 1.66 -12.48
CA GLU A 36 -15.40 1.47 -11.09
C GLU A 36 -16.01 0.23 -10.47
N ILE A 37 -15.39 -0.26 -9.40
CA ILE A 37 -15.93 -1.30 -8.52
C ILE A 37 -16.20 -0.74 -7.14
N LEU A 38 -17.25 -1.21 -6.49
CA LEU A 38 -17.52 -1.01 -5.07
C LEU A 38 -17.08 -2.27 -4.33
N VAL A 39 -16.13 -2.12 -3.42
CA VAL A 39 -15.61 -3.24 -2.63
C VAL A 39 -16.10 -3.14 -1.20
N LYS A 40 -16.74 -4.22 -0.71
CA LYS A 40 -17.04 -4.39 0.71
C LYS A 40 -15.78 -4.78 1.44
N MET A 41 -15.24 -3.87 2.24
CA MET A 41 -13.99 -4.07 2.99
C MET A 41 -14.14 -5.18 4.02
N ARG A 42 -13.14 -6.03 4.13
CA ARG A 42 -12.99 -7.05 5.18
C ARG A 42 -11.85 -6.69 6.10
N TYR A 43 -10.73 -6.23 5.52
CA TYR A 43 -9.54 -5.79 6.23
C TYR A 43 -8.97 -4.54 5.55
N THR A 44 -8.34 -3.70 6.32
CA THR A 44 -7.52 -2.59 5.83
C THR A 44 -6.29 -2.45 6.72
N GLY A 45 -5.13 -2.30 6.12
CA GLY A 45 -3.91 -1.96 6.83
C GLY A 45 -3.90 -0.49 7.23
N VAL A 46 -2.95 -0.13 8.07
CA VAL A 46 -2.67 1.25 8.51
C VAL A 46 -1.22 1.58 8.19
N CYS A 47 -1.01 2.63 7.44
CA CYS A 47 0.28 3.13 7.02
C CYS A 47 0.61 4.48 7.68
N HIS A 48 1.88 4.83 7.77
CA HIS A 48 2.28 6.15 8.26
C HIS A 48 1.76 7.29 7.35
N THR A 49 1.54 7.00 6.07
CA THR A 49 0.88 7.89 5.10
C THR A 49 -0.52 8.32 5.55
N ASP A 50 -1.28 7.46 6.23
CA ASP A 50 -2.61 7.80 6.75
C ASP A 50 -2.52 8.85 7.85
N LEU A 51 -1.45 8.84 8.64
CA LEU A 51 -1.19 9.87 9.64
C LEU A 51 -0.85 11.21 8.98
N HIS A 52 -0.03 11.20 7.93
CA HIS A 52 0.27 12.40 7.14
C HIS A 52 -0.98 12.96 6.46
N ALA A 53 -1.82 12.12 5.88
CA ALA A 53 -3.10 12.52 5.29
C ALA A 53 -4.02 13.16 6.34
N LYS A 54 -4.15 12.52 7.51
CA LYS A 54 -4.92 13.06 8.65
C LYS A 54 -4.41 14.43 9.09
N ASN A 55 -3.11 14.61 9.18
CA ASN A 55 -2.49 15.85 9.66
C ASN A 55 -2.43 16.93 8.58
N GLY A 56 -2.50 16.58 7.29
CA GLY A 56 -2.33 17.51 6.18
C GLY A 56 -0.93 18.14 6.14
N ASP A 57 0.09 17.40 6.59
CA ASP A 57 1.46 17.91 6.75
C ASP A 57 2.37 17.62 5.52
N TRP A 58 1.84 17.01 4.47
CA TRP A 58 2.52 16.91 3.19
C TRP A 58 2.24 18.12 2.29
N PRO A 59 3.14 18.47 1.34
CA PRO A 59 2.99 19.64 0.48
C PRO A 59 1.91 19.46 -0.61
N LEU A 60 1.12 18.41 -0.57
CA LEU A 60 0.05 18.10 -1.51
C LEU A 60 -1.31 18.40 -0.87
N PRO A 61 -2.28 18.97 -1.60
CA PRO A 61 -3.62 19.18 -1.09
C PRO A 61 -4.30 17.86 -0.73
N VAL A 62 -4.81 17.77 0.50
CA VAL A 62 -5.60 16.64 0.97
C VAL A 62 -7.08 16.98 0.96
N LYS A 63 -7.92 16.02 0.54
CA LYS A 63 -9.39 16.17 0.59
C LYS A 63 -9.86 16.27 2.04
N MET A 64 -10.73 17.22 2.35
CA MET A 64 -11.45 17.29 3.63
C MET A 64 -12.94 17.56 3.39
N PRO A 65 -13.84 16.93 4.14
CA PRO A 65 -13.61 15.82 5.05
C PRO A 65 -13.06 14.57 4.34
N LEU A 66 -12.29 13.75 5.05
CA LEU A 66 -11.58 12.60 4.51
C LEU A 66 -11.92 11.31 5.23
N VAL A 67 -12.17 10.25 4.49
CA VAL A 67 -12.03 8.86 4.94
C VAL A 67 -10.63 8.37 4.54
N GLY A 68 -9.77 8.13 5.51
CA GLY A 68 -8.39 7.65 5.28
C GLY A 68 -8.33 6.20 4.80
N GLY A 69 -7.09 5.67 4.68
CA GLY A 69 -6.82 4.28 4.34
C GLY A 69 -6.61 4.02 2.85
N HIS A 70 -5.62 3.17 2.55
CA HIS A 70 -5.26 2.79 1.17
C HIS A 70 -4.71 1.37 1.05
N GLU A 71 -4.97 0.53 2.03
CA GLU A 71 -4.54 -0.87 2.09
C GLU A 71 -5.76 -1.78 2.27
N GLY A 72 -6.82 -1.56 1.48
CA GLY A 72 -8.08 -2.24 1.67
C GLY A 72 -8.20 -3.53 0.88
N ALA A 73 -8.57 -4.62 1.55
CA ALA A 73 -8.88 -5.90 0.94
C ALA A 73 -10.31 -6.35 1.27
N GLY A 74 -11.05 -6.80 0.27
CA GLY A 74 -12.46 -7.17 0.44
C GLY A 74 -13.03 -7.91 -0.75
N HIS A 75 -14.34 -7.81 -0.92
CA HIS A 75 -15.06 -8.46 -2.02
C HIS A 75 -15.88 -7.43 -2.80
N VAL A 76 -15.91 -7.59 -4.11
CA VAL A 76 -16.71 -6.75 -5.00
C VAL A 76 -18.19 -6.90 -4.65
N ALA A 77 -18.83 -5.79 -4.27
CA ALA A 77 -20.26 -5.74 -3.92
C ALA A 77 -21.12 -5.18 -5.08
N ALA A 78 -20.55 -4.29 -5.90
CA ALA A 78 -21.16 -3.78 -7.12
C ALA A 78 -20.06 -3.40 -8.13
N LYS A 79 -20.42 -3.29 -9.39
CA LYS A 79 -19.54 -2.85 -10.47
C LYS A 79 -20.29 -1.99 -11.49
N GLY A 80 -19.58 -1.07 -12.14
CA GLY A 80 -20.08 -0.30 -13.26
C GLY A 80 -20.25 -1.15 -14.53
N GLU A 81 -21.03 -0.65 -15.48
CA GLU A 81 -21.36 -1.38 -16.70
C GLU A 81 -20.19 -1.63 -17.64
N LEU A 82 -19.13 -0.84 -17.55
CA LEU A 82 -17.93 -1.00 -18.38
C LEU A 82 -16.91 -1.98 -17.75
N VAL A 83 -17.10 -2.40 -16.51
CA VAL A 83 -16.19 -3.32 -15.82
C VAL A 83 -16.38 -4.75 -16.31
N LYS A 84 -15.33 -5.31 -16.92
CA LYS A 84 -15.32 -6.67 -17.48
C LYS A 84 -14.49 -7.67 -16.66
N ASP A 85 -13.48 -7.16 -15.94
CA ASP A 85 -12.48 -8.01 -15.30
C ASP A 85 -12.85 -8.45 -13.87
N PHE A 86 -13.95 -7.92 -13.32
CA PHE A 86 -14.45 -8.27 -11.99
C PHE A 86 -15.88 -8.74 -12.04
N GLU A 87 -16.19 -9.74 -11.21
CA GLU A 87 -17.54 -10.18 -10.92
C GLU A 87 -17.91 -9.91 -9.45
N ILE A 88 -19.22 -9.78 -9.17
CA ILE A 88 -19.70 -9.63 -7.79
C ILE A 88 -19.26 -10.83 -6.97
N GLY A 89 -18.61 -10.58 -5.82
CA GLY A 89 -18.04 -11.61 -4.94
C GLY A 89 -16.58 -11.91 -5.20
N ASP A 90 -15.96 -11.39 -6.26
CA ASP A 90 -14.53 -11.51 -6.47
C ASP A 90 -13.75 -10.83 -5.33
N ALA A 91 -12.63 -11.41 -4.93
CA ALA A 91 -11.71 -10.78 -4.00
C ALA A 91 -10.94 -9.65 -4.70
N ALA A 92 -10.93 -8.47 -4.09
CA ALA A 92 -10.33 -7.27 -4.66
C ALA A 92 -9.60 -6.43 -3.61
N GLY A 93 -8.55 -5.73 -4.06
CA GLY A 93 -7.78 -4.78 -3.26
C GLY A 93 -7.89 -3.35 -3.77
N ILE A 94 -8.12 -2.41 -2.87
CA ILE A 94 -8.01 -0.97 -3.10
C ILE A 94 -6.67 -0.51 -2.53
N LYS A 95 -5.85 0.12 -3.37
CA LYS A 95 -4.49 0.55 -3.03
C LYS A 95 -4.34 2.07 -3.11
N TRP A 96 -3.14 2.59 -2.82
CA TRP A 96 -2.83 4.03 -2.85
C TRP A 96 -3.31 4.70 -4.14
N LEU A 97 -2.83 4.22 -5.30
CA LEU A 97 -3.31 4.72 -6.59
C LEU A 97 -4.71 4.21 -6.87
N ASN A 98 -5.72 5.05 -6.63
CA ASN A 98 -7.14 4.76 -6.82
C ASN A 98 -7.53 4.82 -8.30
N SER A 99 -7.14 5.91 -8.98
CA SER A 99 -7.42 6.11 -10.39
C SER A 99 -6.34 6.92 -11.09
N SER A 100 -6.27 6.82 -12.42
CA SER A 100 -5.45 7.64 -13.31
C SER A 100 -6.18 7.84 -14.63
N CYS A 101 -5.68 8.71 -15.52
CA CYS A 101 -6.33 8.96 -16.81
C CYS A 101 -6.18 7.83 -17.83
N LEU A 102 -5.23 6.89 -17.62
CA LEU A 102 -4.90 5.75 -18.50
C LEU A 102 -4.52 6.12 -19.94
N SER A 103 -4.31 7.40 -20.25
CA SER A 103 -4.12 7.88 -21.63
C SER A 103 -2.95 8.84 -21.82
N CYS A 104 -2.43 9.48 -20.75
CA CYS A 104 -1.27 10.36 -20.85
C CYS A 104 0.04 9.58 -21.11
N GLU A 105 1.11 10.29 -21.35
CA GLU A 105 2.43 9.72 -21.61
C GLU A 105 2.85 8.75 -20.50
N PHE A 106 2.76 9.15 -19.24
CA PHE A 106 3.11 8.31 -18.09
C PHE A 106 2.26 7.04 -17.99
N CYS A 107 0.94 7.16 -18.15
CA CYS A 107 0.06 6.00 -18.10
C CYS A 107 0.37 4.99 -19.23
N ARG A 108 0.71 5.48 -20.43
CA ARG A 108 1.07 4.62 -21.58
C ARG A 108 2.41 3.91 -21.38
N GLN A 109 3.27 4.41 -20.52
CA GLN A 109 4.56 3.81 -20.16
C GLN A 109 4.48 2.93 -18.91
N THR A 110 3.27 2.66 -18.37
CA THR A 110 3.04 1.91 -17.12
C THR A 110 3.60 2.61 -15.89
N ASP A 111 3.60 3.94 -15.89
CA ASP A 111 4.05 4.78 -14.78
C ASP A 111 2.91 5.71 -14.31
N GLU A 112 1.74 5.12 -14.08
CA GLU A 112 0.49 5.79 -13.71
C GLU A 112 0.63 6.61 -12.43
N SER A 113 1.61 6.31 -11.58
CA SER A 113 1.93 7.07 -10.37
C SER A 113 2.38 8.51 -10.67
N GLN A 114 2.85 8.79 -11.88
CA GLN A 114 3.25 10.11 -12.36
C GLN A 114 2.13 10.85 -13.12
N CYS A 115 0.94 10.26 -13.21
CA CYS A 115 -0.18 10.88 -13.89
C CYS A 115 -0.67 12.11 -13.12
N GLU A 116 -0.75 13.27 -13.78
CA GLU A 116 -1.26 14.51 -13.15
C GLU A 116 -2.73 14.41 -12.70
N GLN A 117 -3.50 13.46 -13.30
CA GLN A 117 -4.89 13.20 -12.94
C GLN A 117 -5.02 12.01 -11.96
N ALA A 118 -3.91 11.54 -11.38
CA ALA A 118 -3.94 10.46 -10.41
C ALA A 118 -4.80 10.84 -9.20
N GLN A 119 -5.65 9.90 -8.77
CA GLN A 119 -6.40 10.01 -7.53
C GLN A 119 -5.86 8.99 -6.52
N LEU A 120 -5.74 9.42 -5.28
CA LEU A 120 -5.05 8.69 -4.22
C LEU A 120 -6.07 8.34 -3.12
N SER A 121 -6.26 7.05 -2.88
CA SER A 121 -7.17 6.56 -1.83
C SER A 121 -6.72 7.05 -0.46
N GLY A 122 -7.66 7.59 0.32
CA GLY A 122 -7.36 8.12 1.65
C GLY A 122 -6.53 9.38 1.64
N TYR A 123 -6.50 10.11 0.50
CA TYR A 123 -5.78 11.37 0.36
C TYR A 123 -6.54 12.38 -0.52
N THR A 124 -6.66 12.14 -1.83
CA THR A 124 -7.43 13.00 -2.75
C THR A 124 -8.86 12.51 -2.94
N VAL A 125 -9.11 11.23 -2.66
CA VAL A 125 -10.44 10.60 -2.61
C VAL A 125 -10.58 9.79 -1.34
N ASP A 126 -11.83 9.47 -0.95
CA ASP A 126 -12.07 8.63 0.22
C ASP A 126 -11.44 7.23 0.05
N GLY A 127 -10.82 6.77 1.13
CA GLY A 127 -10.07 5.53 1.18
C GLY A 127 -10.82 4.38 1.82
N THR A 128 -10.09 3.50 2.51
CA THR A 128 -10.57 2.18 2.91
C THR A 128 -10.97 2.07 4.39
N PHE A 129 -10.88 3.14 5.20
CA PHE A 129 -11.35 3.14 6.59
C PHE A 129 -12.88 3.28 6.69
N GLN A 130 -13.59 2.54 5.84
CA GLN A 130 -15.04 2.46 5.75
C GLN A 130 -15.48 1.06 5.31
N GLN A 131 -16.77 0.75 5.44
CA GLN A 131 -17.27 -0.59 5.12
C GLN A 131 -17.31 -0.89 3.61
N TYR A 132 -17.50 0.12 2.77
CA TYR A 132 -17.52 0.02 1.31
C TYR A 132 -16.71 1.17 0.71
N ALA A 133 -15.77 0.85 -0.17
CA ALA A 133 -14.94 1.84 -0.87
C ALA A 133 -14.99 1.61 -2.37
N VAL A 134 -14.88 2.71 -3.13
CA VAL A 134 -14.85 2.70 -4.60
C VAL A 134 -13.40 2.80 -5.08
N GLY A 135 -13.10 2.10 -6.18
CA GLY A 135 -11.84 2.24 -6.91
C GLY A 135 -12.03 1.93 -8.38
N LYS A 136 -11.18 2.51 -9.23
CA LYS A 136 -11.18 2.25 -10.65
C LYS A 136 -10.78 0.79 -10.91
N ALA A 137 -11.60 0.04 -11.63
CA ALA A 137 -11.39 -1.40 -11.87
C ALA A 137 -10.02 -1.68 -12.50
N ALA A 138 -9.59 -0.87 -13.46
CA ALA A 138 -8.28 -1.00 -14.12
C ALA A 138 -7.08 -0.91 -13.17
N LEU A 139 -7.23 -0.25 -12.02
CA LEU A 139 -6.16 -0.07 -11.02
C LEU A 139 -6.38 -0.87 -9.74
N ALA A 140 -7.58 -1.39 -9.50
CA ALA A 140 -7.86 -2.29 -8.40
C ALA A 140 -7.09 -3.61 -8.58
N SER A 141 -6.62 -4.18 -7.47
CA SER A 141 -5.92 -5.47 -7.51
C SER A 141 -6.92 -6.62 -7.49
N LYS A 142 -6.96 -7.44 -8.54
CA LYS A 142 -7.72 -8.69 -8.52
C LYS A 142 -6.96 -9.72 -7.70
N LEU A 143 -7.54 -10.16 -6.59
CA LEU A 143 -6.96 -11.13 -5.68
C LEU A 143 -7.46 -12.54 -6.02
N THR A 144 -6.64 -13.55 -5.76
CA THR A 144 -7.09 -14.93 -5.96
C THR A 144 -8.10 -15.31 -4.86
N LYS A 145 -9.00 -16.23 -5.19
CA LYS A 145 -10.12 -16.62 -4.31
C LYS A 145 -9.70 -17.06 -2.91
N ASN A 146 -8.51 -17.64 -2.78
CA ASN A 146 -8.00 -18.19 -1.52
C ASN A 146 -6.96 -17.26 -0.85
N THR A 147 -6.78 -16.04 -1.33
CA THR A 147 -5.84 -15.09 -0.73
C THR A 147 -6.33 -14.71 0.67
N PRO A 148 -5.50 -14.85 1.72
CA PRO A 148 -5.82 -14.37 3.05
C PRO A 148 -5.86 -12.84 3.04
N LEU A 149 -7.07 -12.27 3.16
CA LEU A 149 -7.30 -10.83 2.95
C LEU A 149 -6.64 -9.96 4.03
N ASP A 150 -6.48 -10.47 5.25
CA ASP A 150 -5.77 -9.84 6.36
C ASP A 150 -4.27 -9.71 6.06
N ALA A 151 -3.66 -10.77 5.53
CA ALA A 151 -2.25 -10.78 5.19
C ALA A 151 -1.93 -9.96 3.92
N VAL A 152 -2.87 -9.90 2.95
CA VAL A 152 -2.63 -9.17 1.71
C VAL A 152 -2.85 -7.66 1.84
N ALA A 153 -3.63 -7.19 2.82
CA ALA A 153 -3.92 -5.78 2.99
C ALA A 153 -2.64 -4.90 3.02
N PRO A 154 -1.62 -5.15 3.87
CA PRO A 154 -0.39 -4.36 3.85
C PRO A 154 0.46 -4.58 2.58
N VAL A 155 0.27 -5.69 1.86
CA VAL A 155 0.95 -5.94 0.58
C VAL A 155 0.49 -4.95 -0.50
N LEU A 156 -0.74 -4.45 -0.41
CA LEU A 156 -1.30 -3.46 -1.36
C LEU A 156 -0.64 -2.08 -1.30
N CYS A 157 0.15 -1.79 -0.26
CA CYS A 157 0.97 -0.58 -0.15
C CYS A 157 2.44 -0.95 0.01
N ALA A 158 2.86 -1.35 1.20
CA ALA A 158 4.26 -1.64 1.51
C ALA A 158 4.82 -2.76 0.62
N GLY A 159 4.03 -3.81 0.34
CA GLY A 159 4.48 -4.93 -0.50
C GLY A 159 4.80 -4.51 -1.93
N ILE A 160 3.88 -3.82 -2.62
CA ILE A 160 4.13 -3.35 -4.00
C ILE A 160 5.24 -2.30 -4.05
N THR A 161 5.36 -1.46 -3.03
CA THR A 161 6.41 -0.43 -2.92
C THR A 161 7.79 -1.07 -2.87
N VAL A 162 8.02 -2.00 -1.95
CA VAL A 162 9.34 -2.65 -1.83
C VAL A 162 9.62 -3.60 -2.99
N TYR A 163 8.60 -4.23 -3.59
CA TYR A 163 8.77 -5.02 -4.80
C TYR A 163 9.30 -4.15 -5.95
N LYS A 164 8.67 -2.99 -6.19
CA LYS A 164 9.15 -2.03 -7.20
C LYS A 164 10.56 -1.56 -6.86
N GLY A 165 10.84 -1.19 -5.61
CA GLY A 165 12.17 -0.76 -5.18
C GLY A 165 13.26 -1.81 -5.47
N LEU A 166 13.02 -3.08 -5.13
CA LEU A 166 13.94 -4.17 -5.45
C LEU A 166 14.12 -4.36 -6.96
N LYS A 167 13.06 -4.25 -7.74
CA LYS A 167 13.13 -4.34 -9.22
C LYS A 167 13.95 -3.19 -9.82
N GLU A 168 13.67 -1.96 -9.43
CA GLU A 168 14.35 -0.75 -9.94
C GLU A 168 15.80 -0.64 -9.48
N SER A 169 16.14 -1.22 -8.33
CA SER A 169 17.54 -1.26 -7.85
C SER A 169 18.46 -2.03 -8.81
N GLY A 170 17.92 -2.85 -9.69
CA GLY A 170 18.69 -3.69 -10.61
C GLY A 170 19.46 -4.82 -9.93
N VAL A 171 19.25 -5.06 -8.63
CA VAL A 171 19.84 -6.19 -7.91
C VAL A 171 19.35 -7.52 -8.49
N ARG A 172 20.25 -8.48 -8.61
CA ARG A 172 19.98 -9.80 -9.23
C ARG A 172 20.13 -10.93 -8.19
N PRO A 173 19.52 -12.09 -8.41
CA PRO A 173 19.75 -13.27 -7.59
C PRO A 173 21.25 -13.56 -7.40
N GLY A 174 21.66 -13.90 -6.18
CA GLY A 174 23.05 -14.11 -5.79
C GLY A 174 23.84 -12.83 -5.46
N GLN A 175 23.27 -11.64 -5.66
CA GLN A 175 23.86 -10.37 -5.22
C GLN A 175 23.34 -9.97 -3.84
N THR A 176 23.98 -8.99 -3.23
CA THR A 176 23.63 -8.50 -1.89
C THR A 176 23.02 -7.10 -1.95
N VAL A 177 21.93 -6.88 -1.22
CA VAL A 177 21.30 -5.58 -1.03
C VAL A 177 21.29 -5.21 0.46
N ALA A 178 21.53 -3.93 0.76
CA ALA A 178 21.34 -3.40 2.10
C ALA A 178 19.95 -2.76 2.21
N ILE A 179 19.20 -3.14 3.25
CA ILE A 179 17.85 -2.63 3.52
C ILE A 179 17.91 -1.80 4.78
N VAL A 180 17.72 -0.48 4.63
CA VAL A 180 17.66 0.47 5.74
C VAL A 180 16.24 0.52 6.30
N GLY A 181 16.10 0.54 7.65
CA GLY A 181 14.81 0.42 8.31
C GLY A 181 14.21 -0.99 8.17
N ALA A 182 15.08 -2.00 8.10
CA ALA A 182 14.72 -3.39 7.80
C ALA A 182 13.72 -4.01 8.79
N GLY A 183 13.71 -3.53 10.03
CA GLY A 183 12.75 -3.96 11.07
C GLY A 183 11.44 -3.15 11.08
N GLY A 184 11.20 -2.30 10.09
CA GLY A 184 9.94 -1.58 9.90
C GLY A 184 8.96 -2.34 9.00
N GLY A 185 7.77 -1.76 8.77
CA GLY A 185 6.72 -2.36 7.95
C GLY A 185 7.17 -2.64 6.51
N LEU A 186 7.80 -1.66 5.83
CA LEU A 186 8.36 -1.86 4.50
C LEU A 186 9.55 -2.82 4.52
N GLY A 187 10.51 -2.59 5.44
CA GLY A 187 11.73 -3.36 5.50
C GLY A 187 11.50 -4.85 5.75
N SER A 188 10.57 -5.20 6.62
CA SER A 188 10.21 -6.60 6.90
C SER A 188 9.67 -7.34 5.67
N LEU A 189 8.90 -6.66 4.82
CA LEU A 189 8.45 -7.23 3.54
C LEU A 189 9.59 -7.27 2.51
N ALA A 190 10.46 -6.24 2.48
CA ALA A 190 11.62 -6.23 1.60
C ALA A 190 12.57 -7.39 1.86
N LEU A 191 12.83 -7.74 3.13
CA LEU A 191 13.63 -8.92 3.50
C LEU A 191 13.04 -10.22 2.94
N GLN A 192 11.75 -10.42 3.14
CA GLN A 192 11.04 -11.61 2.66
C GLN A 192 11.04 -11.70 1.13
N TYR A 193 10.82 -10.58 0.44
CA TYR A 193 10.84 -10.53 -1.02
C TYR A 193 12.24 -10.77 -1.57
N ALA A 194 13.27 -10.12 -1.01
CA ALA A 194 14.66 -10.34 -1.41
C ALA A 194 15.04 -11.82 -1.26
N LYS A 195 14.70 -12.43 -0.12
CA LYS A 195 14.90 -13.88 0.09
C LYS A 195 14.20 -14.73 -0.97
N ALA A 196 12.92 -14.43 -1.25
CA ALA A 196 12.16 -15.17 -2.29
C ALA A 196 12.72 -14.96 -3.71
N MET A 197 13.38 -13.83 -3.95
CA MET A 197 14.05 -13.50 -5.21
C MET A 197 15.48 -14.04 -5.28
N GLY A 198 15.97 -14.75 -4.26
CA GLY A 198 17.35 -15.27 -4.20
C GLY A 198 18.43 -14.19 -4.02
N ILE A 199 18.06 -13.06 -3.41
CA ILE A 199 18.95 -11.93 -3.14
C ILE A 199 19.40 -12.01 -1.68
N HIS A 200 20.72 -11.89 -1.45
CA HIS A 200 21.29 -11.81 -0.11
C HIS A 200 20.98 -10.44 0.53
N THR A 201 20.71 -10.43 1.84
CA THR A 201 20.30 -9.20 2.52
C THR A 201 21.16 -8.84 3.71
N VAL A 202 21.52 -7.55 3.80
CA VAL A 202 22.08 -6.91 4.98
C VAL A 202 20.99 -6.03 5.57
N ALA A 203 20.49 -6.36 6.75
CA ALA A 203 19.50 -5.56 7.46
C ALA A 203 20.19 -4.46 8.28
N ILE A 204 19.74 -3.21 8.12
CA ILE A 204 20.22 -2.05 8.87
C ILE A 204 19.06 -1.48 9.65
N ASP A 205 19.07 -1.62 10.97
CA ASP A 205 18.05 -1.08 11.89
C ASP A 205 18.62 -1.00 13.32
N GLY A 206 17.86 -0.47 14.27
CA GLY A 206 18.23 -0.34 15.69
C GLY A 206 17.42 -1.27 16.59
N GLY A 207 18.09 -1.77 17.66
CA GLY A 207 17.46 -2.58 18.72
C GLY A 207 17.50 -4.08 18.49
N GLU A 208 17.65 -4.82 19.59
CA GLU A 208 17.85 -6.29 19.56
C GLU A 208 16.60 -7.04 19.12
N GLU A 209 15.40 -6.55 19.45
CA GLU A 209 14.14 -7.17 19.01
C GLU A 209 14.00 -7.15 17.49
N LYS A 210 14.26 -5.98 16.87
CA LYS A 210 14.26 -5.85 15.42
C LYS A 210 15.36 -6.67 14.75
N ARG A 211 16.55 -6.74 15.38
CA ARG A 211 17.63 -7.58 14.90
C ARG A 211 17.19 -9.05 14.80
N LYS A 212 16.60 -9.58 15.87
CA LYS A 212 16.09 -10.96 15.89
C LYS A 212 15.05 -11.19 14.80
N MET A 213 14.07 -10.29 14.68
CA MET A 213 13.03 -10.36 13.65
C MET A 213 13.63 -10.33 12.24
N CYS A 214 14.60 -9.45 11.95
CA CYS A 214 15.24 -9.38 10.64
C CYS A 214 15.95 -10.70 10.27
N LEU A 215 16.64 -11.32 11.21
CA LEU A 215 17.29 -12.61 10.98
C LEU A 215 16.26 -13.73 10.73
N GLU A 216 15.17 -13.75 11.48
CA GLU A 216 14.06 -14.70 11.28
C GLU A 216 13.41 -14.53 9.89
N LEU A 217 13.29 -13.30 9.41
CA LEU A 217 12.73 -12.97 8.10
C LEU A 217 13.71 -13.25 6.94
N GLY A 218 14.97 -13.54 7.24
CA GLY A 218 15.95 -14.02 6.26
C GLY A 218 17.11 -13.09 5.98
N ALA A 219 17.35 -12.09 6.82
CA ALA A 219 18.59 -11.33 6.75
C ALA A 219 19.78 -12.22 7.10
N GLU A 220 20.84 -12.18 6.29
CA GLU A 220 22.08 -12.94 6.55
C GLU A 220 22.97 -12.22 7.55
N VAL A 221 22.97 -10.90 7.49
CA VAL A 221 23.67 -10.03 8.43
C VAL A 221 22.71 -8.95 8.92
N SER A 222 22.68 -8.74 10.24
CA SER A 222 21.96 -7.64 10.84
C SER A 222 22.93 -6.78 11.64
N GLN A 223 23.07 -5.54 11.25
CA GLN A 223 23.88 -4.54 11.94
C GLN A 223 22.98 -3.67 12.82
N ILE A 224 23.27 -3.61 14.09
CA ILE A 224 22.67 -2.64 15.00
C ILE A 224 23.40 -1.31 14.76
N THR A 225 22.83 -0.43 13.97
CA THR A 225 23.33 0.93 13.87
C THR A 225 22.28 1.86 14.47
N VAL A 226 22.60 2.53 15.54
CA VAL A 226 21.83 3.69 15.99
C VAL A 226 22.10 4.77 14.95
N ILE A 227 21.22 4.91 13.98
CA ILE A 227 21.27 6.03 13.04
C ILE A 227 20.76 7.25 13.79
N ILE A 228 21.68 8.02 14.36
CA ILE A 228 21.41 9.41 14.65
C ILE A 228 21.32 10.09 13.30
N SER A 229 20.21 10.75 13.04
CA SER A 229 19.79 11.42 11.80
C SER A 229 20.90 12.30 11.19
N VAL A 230 21.76 11.71 10.39
CA VAL A 230 22.57 12.37 9.33
C VAL A 230 23.05 11.25 8.41
N GLY A 231 22.83 11.40 7.10
CA GLY A 231 23.15 10.38 6.11
C GLY A 231 24.61 9.93 6.15
N ILE A 232 24.85 8.74 6.66
CA ILE A 232 26.14 8.07 6.61
C ILE A 232 26.00 6.85 5.71
N VAL A 233 26.66 6.88 4.56
CA VAL A 233 26.90 5.73 3.70
C VAL A 233 28.03 4.93 4.32
N LEU A 234 27.74 3.77 4.90
CA LEU A 234 28.76 2.82 5.35
C LEU A 234 29.17 1.92 4.18
N MET A 235 30.39 2.09 3.70
CA MET A 235 31.01 1.12 2.81
C MET A 235 31.53 -0.06 3.63
N ILE A 236 30.99 -1.25 3.40
CA ILE A 236 31.53 -2.50 3.97
C ILE A 236 32.53 -3.06 2.97
N PRO A 237 33.81 -3.24 3.35
CA PRO A 237 34.81 -3.82 2.46
C PRO A 237 34.40 -5.24 2.02
N GLY A 238 34.41 -5.49 0.71
CA GLY A 238 34.11 -6.82 0.13
C GLY A 238 32.72 -6.96 -0.49
N ILE A 239 31.85 -5.96 -0.42
CA ILE A 239 30.54 -5.98 -1.09
C ILE A 239 30.64 -5.19 -2.41
N CYS A 240 30.53 -5.89 -3.51
CA CYS A 240 30.57 -5.30 -4.85
C CYS A 240 29.21 -4.70 -5.20
N ARG A 241 29.05 -3.40 -5.03
CA ARG A 241 27.87 -2.53 -5.20
C ARG A 241 26.81 -2.64 -4.10
N LEU A 242 26.84 -1.67 -3.20
CA LEU A 242 25.75 -1.38 -2.26
C LEU A 242 24.71 -0.50 -2.98
N GLN A 243 23.50 -0.97 -3.18
CA GLN A 243 22.36 -0.13 -3.54
C GLN A 243 21.49 0.07 -2.31
N ILE A 244 21.19 1.31 -1.99
CA ILE A 244 20.29 1.70 -0.88
C ILE A 244 18.89 1.82 -1.47
N VAL A 245 17.96 1.05 -0.95
CA VAL A 245 16.52 1.12 -1.23
C VAL A 245 15.79 1.68 -0.01
#